data_09f4aced58a557fd3ce895569b156478
#
_entry.id   09f4aced58a557fd3ce895569b156478
#
_cell.length_a   1.000
_cell.length_b   1.000
_cell.length_c   1.000
_cell.angle_alpha   90.00
_cell.angle_beta   90.00
_cell.angle_gamma   90.00
#
_symmetry.space_group_name_H-M   'P 1'
#
loop_
_entity.id
_entity.type
_entity.pdbx_description
1 polymer ?
#
loop_
_entity_poly.entity_id
_entity_poly.type
_entity_poly.pdbx_seq_one_letter_code
_entity_poly.pdbx_strand_id
1 'polypeptide(L)'
;ESEKGGYDMTAFWCRAGTAATITPPGIEGMIGPPGPAYGDTISGTNLAGGIAAALFKRERTGEPSVVDVSLLGSGLWAMGHTIALTQHLHERLVAPVPGVHGSPINPLVGLYATSDDRYISFVMMQPTKFWADVCRHMDIPELADDPRFASAELIAANTADAVEILGKAMATRTLADWSKRFATLAG
;
A
#
# COMPACT_ATOMS: atom_id res chain seq x y z
N GLU A 1 24.41 12.94 18.61
CA GLU A 1 23.58 11.82 18.11
C GLU A 1 24.41 10.71 17.43
N SER A 2 25.60 11.03 16.88
CA SER A 2 26.46 10.04 16.21
C SER A 2 26.99 8.93 17.13
N GLU A 3 26.96 9.15 18.45
CA GLU A 3 27.39 8.17 19.45
C GLU A 3 26.27 7.27 19.97
N LYS A 4 25.01 7.55 19.55
CA LYS A 4 23.86 6.72 19.95
C LYS A 4 23.71 5.57 18.98
N GLY A 5 23.61 4.35 19.50
CA GLY A 5 23.28 3.17 18.72
C GLY A 5 21.96 3.36 17.97
N GLY A 6 21.95 3.05 16.67
CA GLY A 6 20.76 3.02 15.84
C GLY A 6 20.41 1.57 15.51
N TYR A 7 19.23 1.13 15.95
CA TYR A 7 18.68 -0.18 15.63
C TYR A 7 17.51 -0.03 14.68
N ASP A 8 17.15 -1.11 14.00
CA ASP A 8 16.03 -1.20 13.07
C ASP A 8 14.75 -0.58 13.66
N MET A 9 14.31 -1.05 14.82
CA MET A 9 13.11 -0.55 15.48
C MET A 9 13.17 0.96 15.77
N THR A 10 14.30 1.45 16.23
CA THR A 10 14.42 2.85 16.65
C THR A 10 14.65 3.80 15.48
N ALA A 11 15.56 3.47 14.57
CA ALA A 11 15.99 4.35 13.49
C ALA A 11 15.09 4.23 12.25
N PHE A 12 14.91 3.02 11.73
CA PHE A 12 14.09 2.79 10.52
C PHE A 12 12.60 2.87 10.82
N TRP A 13 12.13 2.09 11.81
CA TRP A 13 10.69 1.92 12.04
C TRP A 13 10.04 3.12 12.74
N CYS A 14 10.58 3.54 13.88
CA CYS A 14 9.96 4.62 14.66
C CYS A 14 10.39 6.00 14.16
N ARG A 15 11.71 6.26 14.07
CA ARG A 15 12.21 7.63 13.81
C ARG A 15 11.94 8.10 12.38
N ALA A 16 11.96 7.21 11.39
CA ALA A 16 11.58 7.55 10.02
C ALA A 16 10.06 7.80 9.83
N GLY A 17 9.24 7.50 10.84
CA GLY A 17 7.80 7.77 10.82
C GLY A 17 6.93 6.61 10.35
N THR A 18 7.50 5.46 10.00
CA THR A 18 6.77 4.28 9.51
C THR A 18 5.73 3.81 10.53
N ALA A 19 6.15 3.59 11.78
CA ALA A 19 5.24 3.18 12.86
C ALA A 19 4.03 4.11 13.00
N ALA A 20 4.28 5.43 13.00
CA ALA A 20 3.24 6.42 13.15
C ALA A 20 2.27 6.47 11.96
N THR A 21 2.77 6.22 10.76
CA THR A 21 1.95 6.23 9.54
C THR A 21 1.06 5.02 9.42
N ILE A 22 1.55 3.82 9.80
CA ILE A 22 0.78 2.57 9.68
C ILE A 22 -0.12 2.30 10.89
N THR A 23 -0.01 3.07 11.96
CA THR A 23 -0.87 2.92 13.14
C THR A 23 -2.13 3.75 12.95
N PRO A 24 -3.31 3.11 12.75
CA PRO A 24 -4.57 3.82 12.58
C PRO A 24 -4.97 4.61 13.84
N PRO A 25 -5.76 5.68 13.69
CA PRO A 25 -6.36 6.36 14.83
C PRO A 25 -7.19 5.41 15.69
N GLY A 26 -7.11 5.56 17.02
CA GLY A 26 -7.88 4.75 17.96
C GLY A 26 -7.25 3.40 18.33
N ILE A 27 -6.13 3.04 17.72
CA ILE A 27 -5.34 1.89 18.18
C ILE A 27 -4.45 2.34 19.35
N GLU A 28 -4.55 1.65 20.48
CA GLU A 28 -3.67 1.88 21.62
C GLU A 28 -2.25 1.34 21.32
N GLY A 29 -1.25 2.19 21.50
CA GLY A 29 0.14 1.87 21.19
C GLY A 29 0.50 2.10 19.71
N MET A 30 1.57 1.47 19.27
CA MET A 30 2.08 1.57 17.87
C MET A 30 2.24 0.18 17.27
N ILE A 31 1.91 0.06 15.97
CA ILE A 31 2.11 -1.17 15.24
C ILE A 31 3.61 -1.39 15.02
N GLY A 32 4.09 -2.58 15.39
CA GLY A 32 5.48 -3.00 15.17
C GLY A 32 5.75 -3.42 13.72
N PRO A 33 7.03 -3.62 13.35
CA PRO A 33 7.38 -4.15 12.04
C PRO A 33 6.90 -5.60 11.87
N PRO A 34 6.73 -6.08 10.63
CA PRO A 34 6.24 -7.43 10.35
C PRO A 34 7.19 -8.56 10.80
N GLY A 35 8.40 -8.22 11.19
CA GLY A 35 9.40 -9.16 11.71
C GLY A 35 10.69 -8.47 12.14
N PRO A 36 11.62 -9.20 12.74
CA PRO A 36 12.93 -8.65 13.13
C PRO A 36 13.75 -8.28 11.89
N ALA A 37 14.61 -7.26 12.01
CA ALA A 37 15.52 -6.82 10.97
C ALA A 37 14.84 -6.40 9.64
N TYR A 38 13.60 -5.95 9.69
CA TYR A 38 12.86 -5.52 8.51
C TYR A 38 13.54 -4.36 7.80
N GLY A 39 13.87 -3.29 8.52
CA GLY A 39 14.58 -2.14 8.00
C GLY A 39 16.07 -2.43 7.75
N ASP A 40 16.69 -3.31 8.54
CA ASP A 40 18.08 -3.76 8.30
C ASP A 40 18.18 -4.43 6.93
N THR A 41 17.25 -5.30 6.57
CA THR A 41 17.22 -5.97 5.26
C THR A 41 17.07 -4.98 4.11
N ILE A 42 16.17 -4.00 4.25
CA ILE A 42 15.97 -2.93 3.24
C ILE A 42 17.25 -2.07 3.13
N SER A 43 17.83 -1.67 4.26
CA SER A 43 19.06 -0.86 4.28
C SER A 43 20.24 -1.62 3.72
N GLY A 44 20.34 -2.92 3.98
CA GLY A 44 21.34 -3.81 3.39
C GLY A 44 21.26 -3.86 1.86
N THR A 45 20.05 -3.88 1.30
CA THR A 45 19.83 -3.82 -0.16
C THR A 45 20.29 -2.46 -0.73
N ASN A 46 19.98 -1.35 -0.06
CA ASN A 46 20.44 -0.02 -0.45
C ASN A 46 21.99 0.07 -0.41
N LEU A 47 22.61 -0.51 0.61
CA LEU A 47 24.07 -0.57 0.74
C LEU A 47 24.68 -1.40 -0.40
N ALA A 48 24.12 -2.55 -0.72
CA ALA A 48 24.59 -3.40 -1.82
C ALA A 48 24.50 -2.66 -3.18
N GLY A 49 23.41 -1.94 -3.43
CA GLY A 49 23.26 -1.08 -4.61
C GLY A 49 24.31 0.04 -4.68
N GLY A 50 24.54 0.70 -3.55
CA GLY A 50 25.59 1.73 -3.44
C GLY A 50 26.98 1.19 -3.71
N ILE A 51 27.32 0.00 -3.17
CA ILE A 51 28.60 -0.68 -3.42
C ILE A 51 28.75 -1.01 -4.90
N ALA A 52 27.73 -1.57 -5.54
CA ALA A 52 27.76 -1.88 -6.96
C ALA A 52 28.01 -0.62 -7.82
N ALA A 53 27.33 0.48 -7.51
CA ALA A 53 27.52 1.76 -8.18
C ALA A 53 28.95 2.33 -7.97
N ALA A 54 29.48 2.22 -6.75
CA ALA A 54 30.84 2.65 -6.44
C ALA A 54 31.90 1.82 -7.18
N LEU A 55 31.69 0.50 -7.28
CA LEU A 55 32.57 -0.39 -8.05
C LEU A 55 32.53 -0.05 -9.56
N PHE A 56 31.32 0.17 -10.10
CA PHE A 56 31.17 0.59 -11.49
C PHE A 56 31.87 1.91 -11.79
N LYS A 57 31.74 2.92 -10.88
CA LYS A 57 32.48 4.18 -11.01
C LYS A 57 34.00 3.92 -11.01
N ARG A 58 34.49 3.11 -10.05
CA ARG A 58 35.93 2.81 -9.94
C ARG A 58 36.49 2.16 -11.20
N GLU A 59 35.75 1.21 -11.82
CA GLU A 59 36.19 0.58 -13.06
C GLU A 59 36.28 1.58 -14.22
N ARG A 60 35.48 2.64 -14.22
CA ARG A 60 35.47 3.65 -15.27
C ARG A 60 36.46 4.80 -15.06
N THR A 61 36.74 5.16 -13.81
CA THR A 61 37.50 6.36 -13.46
C THR A 61 38.79 6.06 -12.72
N GLY A 62 38.97 4.84 -12.21
CA GLY A 62 40.05 4.48 -11.30
C GLY A 62 39.87 5.02 -9.87
N GLU A 63 38.85 5.82 -9.58
CA GLU A 63 38.66 6.50 -8.31
C GLU A 63 37.76 5.70 -7.36
N PRO A 64 38.21 5.39 -6.12
CA PRO A 64 37.36 4.75 -5.14
C PRO A 64 36.29 5.72 -4.61
N SER A 65 35.21 5.16 -4.02
CA SER A 65 34.17 5.93 -3.34
C SER A 65 33.88 5.31 -1.98
N VAL A 66 33.47 6.14 -1.03
CA VAL A 66 32.86 5.70 0.23
C VAL A 66 31.36 5.60 -0.01
N VAL A 67 30.79 4.51 0.46
CA VAL A 67 29.33 4.30 0.44
C VAL A 67 28.83 4.35 1.89
N ASP A 68 28.01 5.32 2.17
CA ASP A 68 27.37 5.50 3.49
C ASP A 68 25.86 5.35 3.37
N VAL A 69 25.29 4.42 4.13
CA VAL A 69 23.86 4.14 4.20
C VAL A 69 23.43 4.03 5.65
N SER A 70 22.45 4.83 6.05
CA SER A 70 21.90 4.77 7.41
C SER A 70 20.52 4.13 7.42
N LEU A 71 20.16 3.48 8.53
CA LEU A 71 18.80 2.95 8.78
C LEU A 71 17.76 4.06 8.69
N LEU A 72 18.04 5.22 9.28
CA LEU A 72 17.15 6.37 9.20
C LEU A 72 16.98 6.86 7.77
N GLY A 73 18.06 6.99 7.01
CA GLY A 73 18.03 7.41 5.60
C GLY A 73 17.22 6.44 4.74
N SER A 74 17.41 5.13 4.93
CA SER A 74 16.64 4.10 4.24
C SER A 74 15.16 4.14 4.63
N GLY A 75 14.83 4.38 5.89
CA GLY A 75 13.46 4.55 6.35
C GLY A 75 12.78 5.79 5.76
N LEU A 76 13.48 6.93 5.72
CA LEU A 76 12.99 8.15 5.07
C LEU A 76 12.77 7.95 3.57
N TRP A 77 13.66 7.21 2.91
CA TRP A 77 13.50 6.85 1.51
C TRP A 77 12.24 5.98 1.29
N ALA A 78 12.04 4.95 2.12
CA ALA A 78 10.85 4.10 2.08
C ALA A 78 9.55 4.90 2.31
N MET A 79 9.61 5.96 3.12
CA MET A 79 8.50 6.87 3.42
C MET A 79 8.41 8.06 2.44
N GLY A 80 9.27 8.13 1.42
CA GLY A 80 9.41 9.30 0.54
C GLY A 80 8.11 9.72 -0.12
N HIS A 81 7.32 8.77 -0.62
CA HIS A 81 6.01 9.05 -1.21
C HIS A 81 5.02 9.64 -0.19
N THR A 82 4.92 9.05 1.00
CA THR A 82 4.08 9.54 2.09
C THR A 82 4.50 10.95 2.54
N ILE A 83 5.80 11.19 2.65
CA ILE A 83 6.35 12.51 2.99
C ILE A 83 5.94 13.55 1.94
N ALA A 84 6.13 13.24 0.65
CA ALA A 84 5.78 14.13 -0.45
C ALA A 84 4.28 14.45 -0.47
N LEU A 85 3.42 13.44 -0.30
CA LEU A 85 1.97 13.63 -0.22
C LEU A 85 1.56 14.46 1.00
N THR A 86 2.12 14.18 2.17
CA THR A 86 1.86 14.97 3.39
C THR A 86 2.22 16.44 3.19
N GLN A 87 3.35 16.72 2.53
CA GLN A 87 3.76 18.09 2.21
C GLN A 87 2.82 18.77 1.21
N HIS A 88 2.35 18.02 0.20
CA HIS A 88 1.46 18.56 -0.83
C HIS A 88 0.05 18.81 -0.31
N LEU A 89 -0.49 17.89 0.47
CA LEU A 89 -1.86 17.97 0.99
C LEU A 89 -1.96 18.80 2.28
N HIS A 90 -0.84 19.10 2.94
CA HIS A 90 -0.76 19.71 4.27
C HIS A 90 -1.51 18.91 5.34
N GLU A 91 -1.67 17.61 5.13
CA GLU A 91 -2.37 16.69 6.02
C GLU A 91 -1.49 15.49 6.34
N ARG A 92 -1.58 15.01 7.60
CA ARG A 92 -0.91 13.79 8.00
C ARG A 92 -1.60 12.57 7.39
N LEU A 93 -0.87 11.83 6.57
CA LEU A 93 -1.34 10.53 6.07
C LEU A 93 -1.16 9.46 7.15
N VAL A 94 -2.22 8.71 7.40
CA VAL A 94 -2.23 7.57 8.32
C VAL A 94 -2.94 6.40 7.65
N ALA A 95 -2.59 5.19 8.07
CA ALA A 95 -3.28 4.00 7.59
C ALA A 95 -4.77 4.06 7.98
N PRO A 96 -5.68 3.56 7.13
CA PRO A 96 -7.09 3.46 7.48
C PRO A 96 -7.28 2.49 8.66
N VAL A 97 -8.36 2.70 9.42
CA VAL A 97 -8.75 1.77 10.48
C VAL A 97 -9.05 0.40 9.85
N PRO A 98 -8.62 -0.71 10.47
CA PRO A 98 -8.96 -2.05 9.99
C PRO A 98 -10.46 -2.22 9.75
N GLY A 99 -10.84 -2.79 8.61
CA GLY A 99 -12.24 -2.93 8.19
C GLY A 99 -12.80 -1.71 7.42
N VAL A 100 -12.09 -0.60 7.38
CA VAL A 100 -12.42 0.54 6.51
C VAL A 100 -11.71 0.38 5.18
N HIS A 101 -12.43 0.60 4.08
CA HIS A 101 -11.86 0.52 2.73
C HIS A 101 -10.72 1.52 2.53
N GLY A 102 -9.66 1.09 1.83
CA GLY A 102 -8.41 1.85 1.72
C GLY A 102 -8.50 3.17 0.94
N SER A 103 -9.40 3.27 -0.04
CA SER A 103 -9.56 4.49 -0.84
C SER A 103 -10.92 5.15 -0.59
N PRO A 104 -10.96 6.45 -0.27
CA PRO A 104 -12.22 7.18 -0.09
C PRO A 104 -12.93 7.52 -1.41
N ILE A 105 -12.27 7.37 -2.54
CA ILE A 105 -12.76 7.81 -3.86
C ILE A 105 -12.75 6.72 -4.94
N ASN A 106 -12.28 5.50 -4.61
CA ASN A 106 -12.19 4.42 -5.58
C ASN A 106 -12.47 3.06 -4.92
N PRO A 107 -13.64 2.46 -5.13
CA PRO A 107 -13.99 1.16 -4.54
C PRO A 107 -13.13 0.01 -5.07
N LEU A 108 -12.46 0.19 -6.21
CA LEU A 108 -11.56 -0.83 -6.78
C LEU A 108 -10.10 -0.67 -6.32
N VAL A 109 -9.86 0.06 -5.23
CA VAL A 109 -8.57 0.16 -4.54
C VAL A 109 -8.77 -0.12 -3.06
N GLY A 110 -8.60 -1.38 -2.64
CA GLY A 110 -8.77 -1.77 -1.24
C GLY A 110 -8.86 -3.28 -1.05
N LEU A 111 -9.17 -3.67 0.17
CA LEU A 111 -9.27 -5.05 0.61
C LEU A 111 -10.73 -5.45 0.84
N TYR A 112 -11.11 -6.62 0.34
CA TYR A 112 -12.42 -7.20 0.53
C TYR A 112 -12.31 -8.58 1.16
N ALA A 113 -13.06 -8.82 2.24
CA ALA A 113 -13.09 -10.10 2.93
C ALA A 113 -13.95 -11.12 2.15
N THR A 114 -13.46 -12.34 2.04
CA THR A 114 -14.18 -13.49 1.49
C THR A 114 -14.92 -14.26 2.57
N SER A 115 -15.78 -15.23 2.20
CA SER A 115 -16.57 -16.01 3.16
C SER A 115 -15.76 -16.92 4.08
N ASP A 116 -14.48 -17.15 3.77
CA ASP A 116 -13.55 -17.98 4.52
C ASP A 116 -12.47 -17.14 5.25
N ASP A 117 -12.82 -15.91 5.64
CA ASP A 117 -11.96 -14.97 6.36
C ASP A 117 -10.61 -14.69 5.69
N ARG A 118 -10.56 -14.81 4.37
CA ARG A 118 -9.42 -14.41 3.55
C ARG A 118 -9.71 -13.07 2.89
N TYR A 119 -8.73 -12.51 2.19
CA TYR A 119 -8.86 -11.19 1.59
C TYR A 119 -8.44 -11.20 0.13
N ILE A 120 -9.16 -10.41 -0.67
CA ILE A 120 -8.77 -10.05 -2.04
C ILE A 120 -8.48 -8.56 -2.06
N SER A 121 -7.35 -8.19 -2.64
CA SER A 121 -6.98 -6.80 -2.87
C SER A 121 -7.29 -6.42 -4.31
N PHE A 122 -8.10 -5.39 -4.49
CA PHE A 122 -8.19 -4.70 -5.77
C PHE A 122 -7.23 -3.51 -5.79
N VAL A 123 -6.54 -3.31 -6.93
CA VAL A 123 -5.62 -2.18 -7.15
C VAL A 123 -5.84 -1.65 -8.58
N MET A 124 -7.09 -1.32 -8.92
CA MET A 124 -7.50 -0.85 -10.24
C MET A 124 -7.64 0.66 -10.24
N MET A 125 -6.56 1.38 -10.60
CA MET A 125 -6.47 2.84 -10.51
C MET A 125 -7.42 3.60 -11.45
N GLN A 126 -8.00 2.92 -12.45
CA GLN A 126 -8.96 3.49 -13.41
C GLN A 126 -10.33 2.80 -13.23
N PRO A 127 -11.12 3.19 -12.22
CA PRO A 127 -12.34 2.45 -11.87
C PRO A 127 -13.33 2.32 -13.04
N THR A 128 -13.54 3.35 -13.82
CA THR A 128 -14.47 3.32 -14.97
C THR A 128 -14.09 2.28 -16.02
N LYS A 129 -12.81 2.01 -16.20
CA LYS A 129 -12.33 1.01 -17.17
C LYS A 129 -12.69 -0.40 -16.75
N PHE A 130 -12.65 -0.67 -15.44
CA PHE A 130 -12.79 -2.02 -14.90
C PHE A 130 -14.15 -2.28 -14.26
N TRP A 131 -14.96 -1.25 -14.00
CA TRP A 131 -16.20 -1.32 -13.24
C TRP A 131 -17.16 -2.40 -13.75
N ALA A 132 -17.53 -2.31 -15.01
CA ALA A 132 -18.48 -3.26 -15.61
C ALA A 132 -17.93 -4.70 -15.61
N ASP A 133 -16.64 -4.88 -15.79
CA ASP A 133 -16.01 -6.19 -15.78
C ASP A 133 -15.98 -6.80 -14.37
N VAL A 134 -15.62 -6.02 -13.36
CA VAL A 134 -15.69 -6.41 -11.95
C VAL A 134 -17.13 -6.80 -11.56
N CYS A 135 -18.12 -5.97 -11.90
CA CYS A 135 -19.53 -6.24 -11.59
C CYS A 135 -20.00 -7.59 -12.19
N ARG A 136 -19.63 -7.88 -13.43
CA ARG A 136 -19.95 -9.18 -14.07
C ARG A 136 -19.29 -10.36 -13.36
N HIS A 137 -18.01 -10.23 -13.01
CA HIS A 137 -17.28 -11.30 -12.33
C HIS A 137 -17.76 -11.52 -10.90
N MET A 138 -18.32 -10.48 -10.27
CA MET A 138 -18.87 -10.57 -8.92
C MET A 138 -20.35 -10.99 -8.85
N ASP A 139 -20.99 -11.35 -9.99
CA ASP A 139 -22.40 -11.71 -10.10
C ASP A 139 -23.37 -10.58 -9.69
N ILE A 140 -23.01 -9.35 -9.94
CA ILE A 140 -23.80 -8.13 -9.73
C ILE A 140 -23.84 -7.27 -11.01
N PRO A 141 -24.17 -7.86 -12.18
CA PRO A 141 -24.07 -7.16 -13.47
C PRO A 141 -24.95 -5.91 -13.55
N GLU A 142 -26.06 -5.86 -12.80
CA GLU A 142 -26.94 -4.69 -12.71
C GLU A 142 -26.24 -3.44 -12.19
N LEU A 143 -25.18 -3.61 -11.41
CA LEU A 143 -24.42 -2.49 -10.88
C LEU A 143 -23.55 -1.81 -11.96
N ALA A 144 -23.28 -2.52 -13.06
CA ALA A 144 -22.51 -1.96 -14.18
C ALA A 144 -23.23 -0.80 -14.88
N ASP A 145 -24.56 -0.86 -14.91
CA ASP A 145 -25.42 0.13 -15.56
C ASP A 145 -26.10 1.09 -14.55
N ASP A 146 -25.75 0.99 -13.28
CA ASP A 146 -26.29 1.88 -12.24
C ASP A 146 -25.78 3.32 -12.47
N PRO A 147 -26.67 4.31 -12.61
CA PRO A 147 -26.28 5.70 -12.90
C PRO A 147 -25.39 6.32 -11.82
N ARG A 148 -25.38 5.80 -10.59
CA ARG A 148 -24.48 6.25 -9.52
C ARG A 148 -23.02 5.97 -9.83
N PHE A 149 -22.70 5.07 -10.75
CA PHE A 149 -21.35 4.62 -11.08
C PHE A 149 -20.97 4.86 -12.56
N ALA A 150 -21.71 5.71 -13.27
CA ALA A 150 -21.55 5.93 -14.70
C ALA A 150 -20.29 6.74 -15.08
N SER A 151 -19.66 7.44 -14.15
CA SER A 151 -18.42 8.20 -14.39
C SER A 151 -17.44 8.10 -13.21
N ALA A 152 -16.19 8.52 -13.40
CA ALA A 152 -15.20 8.51 -12.33
C ALA A 152 -15.63 9.40 -11.15
N GLU A 153 -16.23 10.55 -11.43
CA GLU A 153 -16.71 11.50 -10.42
C GLU A 153 -17.89 10.90 -9.63
N LEU A 154 -18.81 10.21 -10.32
CA LEU A 154 -19.95 9.57 -9.69
C LEU A 154 -19.51 8.34 -8.87
N ILE A 155 -18.56 7.55 -9.35
CA ILE A 155 -17.94 6.47 -8.57
C ILE A 155 -17.30 7.03 -7.30
N ALA A 156 -16.52 8.11 -7.41
CA ALA A 156 -15.88 8.75 -6.27
C ALA A 156 -16.91 9.27 -5.25
N ALA A 157 -17.99 9.91 -5.72
CA ALA A 157 -19.04 10.44 -4.85
C ALA A 157 -19.84 9.33 -4.14
N ASN A 158 -19.96 8.15 -4.75
CA ASN A 158 -20.74 7.02 -4.24
C ASN A 158 -19.85 5.84 -3.80
N THR A 159 -18.57 6.09 -3.49
CA THR A 159 -17.61 5.04 -3.12
C THR A 159 -18.08 4.22 -1.92
N ALA A 160 -18.70 4.85 -0.91
CA ALA A 160 -19.18 4.15 0.28
C ALA A 160 -20.26 3.09 -0.07
N ASP A 161 -21.23 3.46 -0.89
CA ASP A 161 -22.27 2.53 -1.37
C ASP A 161 -21.66 1.38 -2.18
N ALA A 162 -20.74 1.71 -3.09
CA ALA A 162 -20.04 0.72 -3.89
C ALA A 162 -19.27 -0.28 -3.03
N VAL A 163 -18.50 0.20 -2.06
CA VAL A 163 -17.72 -0.63 -1.11
C VAL A 163 -18.63 -1.56 -0.33
N GLU A 164 -19.78 -1.08 0.14
CA GLU A 164 -20.74 -1.90 0.87
C GLU A 164 -21.29 -3.02 -0.03
N ILE A 165 -21.70 -2.70 -1.27
CA ILE A 165 -22.26 -3.69 -2.21
C ILE A 165 -21.19 -4.71 -2.60
N LEU A 166 -19.99 -4.26 -3.00
CA LEU A 166 -18.89 -5.14 -3.35
C LEU A 166 -18.46 -6.03 -2.17
N GLY A 167 -18.43 -5.48 -0.96
CA GLY A 167 -18.12 -6.23 0.26
C GLY A 167 -19.12 -7.34 0.54
N LYS A 168 -20.42 -7.07 0.41
CA LYS A 168 -21.48 -8.07 0.55
C LYS A 168 -21.34 -9.17 -0.51
N ALA A 169 -21.10 -8.81 -1.76
CA ALA A 169 -20.89 -9.77 -2.83
C ALA A 169 -19.63 -10.63 -2.58
N MET A 170 -18.52 -10.01 -2.21
CA MET A 170 -17.25 -10.71 -1.92
C MET A 170 -17.41 -11.74 -0.80
N ALA A 171 -18.16 -11.40 0.25
CA ALA A 171 -18.41 -12.29 1.39
C ALA A 171 -19.26 -13.52 1.06
N THR A 172 -19.79 -13.67 -0.16
CA THR A 172 -20.62 -14.81 -0.54
C THR A 172 -19.83 -16.06 -0.94
N ARG A 173 -18.54 -15.96 -1.24
CA ARG A 173 -17.71 -17.04 -1.78
C ARG A 173 -16.35 -17.11 -1.11
N THR A 174 -15.72 -18.26 -1.19
CA THR A 174 -14.36 -18.49 -0.71
C THR A 174 -13.31 -17.82 -1.61
N LEU A 175 -12.10 -17.60 -1.09
CA LEU A 175 -10.97 -17.13 -1.89
C LEU A 175 -10.70 -18.03 -3.11
N ALA A 176 -10.82 -19.36 -2.93
CA ALA A 176 -10.59 -20.33 -4.01
C ALA A 176 -11.61 -20.19 -5.14
N ASP A 177 -12.88 -19.92 -4.81
CA ASP A 177 -13.93 -19.72 -5.80
C ASP A 177 -13.76 -18.39 -6.52
N TRP A 178 -13.45 -17.32 -5.80
CA TRP A 178 -13.16 -16.02 -6.40
C TRP A 178 -11.93 -16.06 -7.31
N SER A 179 -10.86 -16.78 -6.92
CA SER A 179 -9.65 -16.92 -7.75
C SER A 179 -9.96 -17.55 -9.11
N LYS A 180 -10.88 -18.54 -9.15
CA LYS A 180 -11.32 -19.13 -10.42
C LYS A 180 -12.14 -18.14 -11.26
N ARG A 181 -13.03 -17.38 -10.63
CA ARG A 181 -13.88 -16.41 -11.33
C ARG A 181 -13.07 -15.22 -11.86
N PHE A 182 -12.14 -14.72 -11.08
CA PHE A 182 -11.28 -13.60 -11.47
C PHE A 182 -10.12 -13.99 -12.39
N ALA A 183 -9.95 -15.27 -12.74
CA ALA A 183 -8.91 -15.70 -13.67
C ALA A 183 -8.98 -15.03 -15.05
N THR A 184 -10.15 -14.50 -15.43
CA THR A 184 -10.38 -13.79 -16.69
C THR A 184 -10.66 -12.30 -16.50
N LEU A 185 -10.62 -11.80 -15.26
CA LEU A 185 -10.80 -10.39 -14.96
C LEU A 185 -9.63 -9.59 -15.55
N ALA A 186 -9.95 -8.58 -16.33
CA ALA A 186 -8.96 -7.68 -16.92
C ALA A 186 -8.52 -6.64 -15.88
N GLY A 187 -7.40 -6.85 -15.20
CA GLY A 187 -6.90 -5.87 -14.21
C GLY A 187 -5.70 -6.38 -13.44
#